data_5807a42fd07b93fc860cd28bb5b93f62
#
_entry.id   5807a42fd07b93fc860cd28bb5b93f62
#
_cell.length_a   1.000
_cell.length_b   1.000
_cell.length_c   1.000
_cell.angle_alpha   90.00
_cell.angle_beta   90.00
_cell.angle_gamma   90.00
#
_symmetry.space_group_name_H-M   'P 1'
#
loop_
_entity.id
_entity.type
_entity.pdbx_description
1 polymer ?
#
loop_
_entity_poly.entity_id
_entity_poly.type
_entity_poly.pdbx_seq_one_letter_code
_entity_poly.pdbx_strand_id
1 'polypeptide(L)'
;MKALYFDCQTGASTSALLAALCDVPTFGPKVKEMIEAVELFENSYKLESKRVERNGVSAHQVKLFTKTAAAVGNGSKKSQTAIAKFDGKSPFTKETNKDLNSFIKTQKLPMQVKTTLASIFHRLCSAEARTKHVNLDGIPIARLFSPSGFLETIAFVMAVHALNIEKIYCSNVGLGSGVISVEGESIALPRACTLELFKECNFPITLTGGEEATTPLAAAILCELTTPCLNPIGFSKVDAIAYGASRVEGQPAIRLLIGDLAEHIAAVAKQEQNERFTREESLVIETNLDDFTPQAIAYTADELLHMGAADVFIVPCLMKKGRAGHLLTVICDESRADKIKEYLLTNTSTLGIREAKHTRFICNRDWVEVSLPEKEKARVKLAKDKAGEILHAQPEFDDCAKYARKTGKTFREAFEEIMYCYREMD
;
A
#
# COMPACT_ATOMS: atom_id res chain seq x y z
N MET A 1 19.44 1.59 -13.23
CA MET A 1 17.96 1.66 -13.22
C MET A 1 17.55 3.04 -12.74
N LYS A 2 16.76 3.79 -13.56
CA LYS A 2 16.29 5.13 -13.19
C LYS A 2 15.12 5.07 -12.23
N ALA A 3 15.21 5.84 -11.15
CA ALA A 3 14.19 5.91 -10.13
C ALA A 3 13.87 7.35 -9.72
N LEU A 4 12.63 7.55 -9.29
CA LEU A 4 12.18 8.71 -8.54
C LEU A 4 12.12 8.34 -7.05
N TYR A 5 12.47 9.29 -6.20
CA TYR A 5 12.29 9.18 -4.75
C TYR A 5 11.62 10.44 -4.22
N PHE A 6 10.42 10.31 -3.72
CA PHE A 6 9.70 11.36 -3.03
C PHE A 6 10.03 11.33 -1.53
N ASP A 7 10.62 12.41 -1.03
CA ASP A 7 10.81 12.64 0.40
C ASP A 7 9.59 13.38 0.95
N CYS A 8 8.68 12.62 1.55
CA CYS A 8 7.40 13.07 2.08
C CYS A 8 7.37 13.08 3.62
N GLN A 9 8.53 13.13 4.29
CA GLN A 9 8.60 13.11 5.77
C GLN A 9 7.82 14.27 6.42
N THR A 10 7.67 15.37 5.71
CA THR A 10 6.90 16.54 6.17
C THR A 10 5.45 16.55 5.66
N GLY A 11 5.04 15.49 4.97
CA GLY A 11 3.71 15.36 4.39
C GLY A 11 3.70 15.47 2.87
N ALA A 12 2.52 15.29 2.27
CA ALA A 12 2.31 15.36 0.82
C ALA A 12 0.93 15.90 0.47
N SER A 13 0.89 16.75 -0.56
CA SER A 13 -0.34 17.15 -1.23
C SER A 13 -0.23 16.92 -2.73
N THR A 14 -1.36 16.73 -3.41
CA THR A 14 -1.38 16.49 -4.87
C THR A 14 -0.67 17.61 -5.63
N SER A 15 -0.91 18.87 -5.21
CA SER A 15 -0.25 20.02 -5.81
C SER A 15 1.26 20.05 -5.59
N ALA A 16 1.74 19.62 -4.42
CA ALA A 16 3.17 19.56 -4.13
C ALA A 16 3.86 18.43 -4.93
N LEU A 17 3.23 17.25 -5.04
CA LEU A 17 3.74 16.15 -5.87
C LEU A 17 3.88 16.58 -7.34
N LEU A 18 2.84 17.20 -7.90
CA LEU A 18 2.88 17.72 -9.27
C LEU A 18 3.92 18.83 -9.42
N ALA A 19 4.00 19.74 -8.45
CA ALA A 19 4.96 20.85 -8.47
C ALA A 19 6.41 20.37 -8.45
N ALA A 20 6.71 19.30 -7.70
CA ALA A 20 8.05 18.70 -7.69
C ALA A 20 8.44 18.15 -9.07
N LEU A 21 7.52 17.51 -9.80
CA LEU A 21 7.77 17.07 -11.16
C LEU A 21 8.00 18.27 -12.11
N CYS A 22 7.24 19.34 -11.93
CA CYS A 22 7.40 20.56 -12.73
C CYS A 22 8.70 21.32 -12.45
N ASP A 23 9.29 21.16 -11.27
CA ASP A 23 10.58 21.77 -10.91
C ASP A 23 11.78 21.10 -11.60
N VAL A 24 11.61 19.88 -12.11
CA VAL A 24 12.67 19.20 -12.85
C VAL A 24 12.83 19.83 -14.23
N PRO A 25 14.02 20.40 -14.56
CA PRO A 25 14.21 21.17 -15.79
C PRO A 25 13.84 20.42 -17.07
N THR A 26 14.10 19.11 -17.12
CA THR A 26 13.80 18.26 -18.28
C THR A 26 12.34 17.83 -18.36
N PHE A 27 11.59 17.87 -17.26
CA PHE A 27 10.22 17.37 -17.15
C PHE A 27 9.18 18.50 -17.15
N GLY A 28 9.46 19.59 -16.47
CA GLY A 28 8.52 20.70 -16.28
C GLY A 28 7.88 21.21 -17.58
N PRO A 29 8.66 21.53 -18.64
CA PRO A 29 8.10 21.97 -19.92
C PRO A 29 7.17 20.92 -20.56
N LYS A 30 7.57 19.63 -20.54
CA LYS A 30 6.77 18.53 -21.09
C LYS A 30 5.47 18.33 -20.30
N VAL A 31 5.54 18.35 -18.98
CA VAL A 31 4.36 18.25 -18.10
C VAL A 31 3.39 19.37 -18.39
N LYS A 32 3.88 20.59 -18.56
CA LYS A 32 3.03 21.74 -18.90
C LYS A 32 2.36 21.57 -20.26
N GLU A 33 3.10 21.21 -21.29
CA GLU A 33 2.59 20.97 -22.64
C GLU A 33 1.49 19.88 -22.64
N MET A 34 1.74 18.77 -21.96
CA MET A 34 0.80 17.67 -21.84
C MET A 34 -0.51 18.09 -21.17
N ILE A 35 -0.44 18.86 -20.08
CA ILE A 35 -1.62 19.35 -19.38
C ILE A 35 -2.41 20.34 -20.25
N GLU A 36 -1.73 21.21 -20.95
CA GLU A 36 -2.34 22.22 -21.81
C GLU A 36 -2.96 21.62 -23.09
N ALA A 37 -2.52 20.42 -23.49
CA ALA A 37 -3.08 19.66 -24.61
C ALA A 37 -4.33 18.83 -24.25
N VAL A 38 -4.61 18.65 -22.96
CA VAL A 38 -5.75 17.83 -22.51
C VAL A 38 -7.03 18.66 -22.45
N GLU A 39 -8.07 18.16 -23.06
CA GLU A 39 -9.45 18.65 -22.92
C GLU A 39 -10.21 17.72 -21.95
N LEU A 40 -10.61 18.25 -20.82
CA LEU A 40 -11.46 17.57 -19.84
C LEU A 40 -12.66 18.45 -19.52
N PHE A 41 -13.83 17.88 -19.36
CA PHE A 41 -15.07 18.62 -19.08
C PHE A 41 -15.37 19.72 -20.12
N GLU A 42 -15.02 19.50 -21.37
CA GLU A 42 -15.16 20.50 -22.44
C GLU A 42 -14.38 21.80 -22.21
N ASN A 43 -13.35 21.75 -21.34
CA ASN A 43 -12.49 22.86 -21.03
C ASN A 43 -11.02 22.52 -21.32
N SER A 44 -10.29 23.53 -21.78
CA SER A 44 -8.83 23.49 -21.84
C SER A 44 -8.25 24.06 -20.54
N TYR A 45 -7.07 23.61 -20.17
CA TYR A 45 -6.42 24.01 -18.93
C TYR A 45 -5.09 24.72 -19.20
N LYS A 46 -4.70 25.57 -18.26
CA LYS A 46 -3.40 26.22 -18.24
C LYS A 46 -2.72 25.90 -16.91
N LEU A 47 -1.49 25.42 -16.98
CA LEU A 47 -0.64 25.24 -15.81
C LEU A 47 0.23 26.49 -15.61
N GLU A 48 0.02 27.19 -14.52
CA GLU A 48 0.91 28.25 -14.08
C GLU A 48 1.78 27.74 -12.94
N SER A 49 3.08 28.01 -13.02
CA SER A 49 4.05 27.73 -11.98
C SER A 49 4.75 29.00 -11.54
N LYS A 50 5.03 29.10 -10.25
CA LYS A 50 5.86 30.17 -9.68
C LYS A 50 6.82 29.57 -8.67
N ARG A 51 7.95 30.25 -8.46
CA ARG A 51 8.85 29.95 -7.37
C ARG A 51 8.37 30.59 -6.08
N VAL A 52 8.41 29.82 -5.00
CA VAL A 52 8.09 30.27 -3.63
C VAL A 52 9.16 29.76 -2.69
N GLU A 53 9.40 30.51 -1.63
CA GLU A 53 10.30 30.05 -0.57
C GLU A 53 9.50 29.26 0.47
N ARG A 54 10.02 28.11 0.87
CA ARG A 54 9.50 27.26 1.94
C ARG A 54 10.64 26.76 2.81
N ASN A 55 10.68 27.21 4.06
CA ASN A 55 11.70 26.83 5.04
C ASN A 55 13.15 26.95 4.49
N GLY A 56 13.45 28.08 3.85
CA GLY A 56 14.78 28.35 3.28
C GLY A 56 15.07 27.64 1.95
N VAL A 57 14.08 26.95 1.37
CA VAL A 57 14.23 26.27 0.08
C VAL A 57 13.35 26.94 -0.98
N SER A 58 13.93 27.22 -2.15
CA SER A 58 13.18 27.69 -3.33
C SER A 58 12.49 26.50 -3.99
N ALA A 59 11.16 26.47 -3.97
CA ALA A 59 10.35 25.39 -4.50
C ALA A 59 9.39 25.88 -5.58
N HIS A 60 9.01 25.01 -6.50
CA HIS A 60 7.91 25.30 -7.42
C HIS A 60 6.56 25.15 -6.69
N GLN A 61 5.64 26.06 -6.99
CA GLN A 61 4.23 25.96 -6.65
C GLN A 61 3.43 26.03 -7.94
N VAL A 62 2.50 25.10 -8.14
CA VAL A 62 1.66 25.02 -9.33
C VAL A 62 0.21 25.38 -9.07
N LYS A 63 -0.44 25.98 -10.07
CA LYS A 63 -1.88 26.21 -10.11
C LYS A 63 -2.42 25.83 -11.48
N LEU A 64 -3.55 25.15 -11.49
CA LEU A 64 -4.31 24.83 -12.70
C LEU A 64 -5.49 25.78 -12.84
N PHE A 65 -5.66 26.33 -14.03
CA PHE A 65 -6.75 27.23 -14.39
C PHE A 65 -7.48 26.67 -15.62
N THR A 66 -8.79 26.88 -15.69
CA THR A 66 -9.54 26.69 -16.93
C THR A 66 -9.27 27.86 -17.89
N LYS A 67 -8.99 27.56 -19.15
CA LYS A 67 -9.03 28.54 -20.21
C LYS A 67 -10.51 28.74 -20.56
N THR A 68 -11.19 29.69 -19.93
CA THR A 68 -12.48 30.15 -20.41
C THR A 68 -12.27 30.82 -21.76
N ALA A 69 -13.04 30.43 -22.77
CA ALA A 69 -13.13 31.17 -24.02
C ALA A 69 -13.42 32.64 -23.67
N ALA A 70 -12.50 33.54 -24.05
CA ALA A 70 -12.67 34.94 -23.80
C ALA A 70 -13.97 35.40 -24.47
N ALA A 71 -14.98 35.72 -23.66
CA ALA A 71 -16.10 36.47 -24.14
C ALA A 71 -15.59 37.83 -24.67
N VAL A 72 -15.70 38.06 -25.95
CA VAL A 72 -15.44 39.33 -26.61
C VAL A 72 -16.34 40.38 -25.94
N GLY A 73 -15.72 41.29 -25.18
CA GLY A 73 -16.47 42.36 -24.53
C GLY A 73 -15.52 43.35 -23.85
N ASN A 74 -15.44 44.55 -24.40
CA ASN A 74 -14.61 45.70 -24.01
C ASN A 74 -14.63 46.02 -22.50
N GLY A 75 -13.43 46.28 -21.97
CA GLY A 75 -13.15 47.35 -20.97
C GLY A 75 -13.35 46.95 -19.52
N SER A 76 -12.28 46.64 -18.88
CA SER A 76 -11.68 47.27 -17.70
C SER A 76 -10.79 46.29 -16.90
N LYS A 77 -9.64 46.77 -16.52
CA LYS A 77 -8.65 46.10 -15.68
C LYS A 77 -9.24 45.74 -14.32
N LYS A 78 -9.40 44.47 -14.05
CA LYS A 78 -9.21 43.83 -12.73
C LYS A 78 -8.94 42.36 -13.01
N SER A 79 -7.68 41.98 -12.94
CA SER A 79 -7.24 40.61 -12.85
C SER A 79 -7.81 40.02 -11.55
N GLN A 80 -9.01 39.54 -11.59
CA GLN A 80 -9.53 38.67 -10.53
C GLN A 80 -9.06 37.27 -10.84
N THR A 81 -8.24 36.75 -9.97
CA THR A 81 -7.82 35.37 -9.82
C THR A 81 -9.09 34.50 -9.67
N ALA A 82 -9.71 34.17 -10.78
CA ALA A 82 -10.74 33.15 -10.80
C ALA A 82 -10.01 31.81 -10.61
N ILE A 83 -9.84 31.40 -9.35
CA ILE A 83 -9.87 29.96 -9.05
C ILE A 83 -11.08 29.49 -9.85
N ALA A 84 -10.89 28.55 -10.78
CA ALA A 84 -11.98 28.04 -11.56
C ALA A 84 -13.17 27.76 -10.61
N LYS A 85 -14.10 28.71 -10.52
CA LYS A 85 -15.41 28.39 -10.10
C LYS A 85 -15.87 27.46 -11.19
N PHE A 86 -15.83 26.18 -10.93
CA PHE A 86 -16.72 25.26 -11.59
C PHE A 86 -18.11 25.86 -11.32
N ASP A 87 -18.63 26.61 -12.29
CA ASP A 87 -19.86 27.36 -12.19
C ASP A 87 -20.97 26.39 -11.79
N GLY A 88 -21.27 26.28 -10.48
CA GLY A 88 -22.42 25.60 -9.88
C GLY A 88 -22.75 24.17 -10.36
N LYS A 89 -22.10 23.70 -11.40
CA LYS A 89 -22.22 22.38 -12.00
C LYS A 89 -20.87 21.66 -11.98
N SER A 90 -20.27 21.56 -10.78
CA SER A 90 -19.23 20.53 -10.60
C SER A 90 -19.89 19.20 -10.97
N PRO A 91 -19.35 18.44 -11.91
CA PRO A 91 -19.88 17.12 -12.22
C PRO A 91 -19.89 16.18 -11.02
N PHE A 92 -19.28 16.61 -9.89
CA PHE A 92 -19.09 15.80 -8.68
C PHE A 92 -19.98 16.17 -7.50
N THR A 93 -20.90 17.16 -7.59
CA THR A 93 -21.70 17.62 -6.43
C THR A 93 -22.75 16.63 -5.95
N LYS A 94 -23.12 15.62 -6.74
CA LYS A 94 -24.08 14.56 -6.39
C LYS A 94 -23.64 13.16 -6.84
N GLU A 95 -22.40 13.01 -7.31
CA GLU A 95 -21.94 11.80 -7.96
C GLU A 95 -21.27 10.84 -6.99
N THR A 96 -21.40 9.56 -7.30
CA THR A 96 -20.88 8.42 -6.55
C THR A 96 -19.59 7.88 -7.21
N ASN A 97 -18.92 6.97 -6.55
CA ASN A 97 -17.76 6.26 -7.10
C ASN A 97 -18.05 5.60 -8.48
N LYS A 98 -19.28 5.11 -8.70
CA LYS A 98 -19.69 4.52 -9.98
C LYS A 98 -19.69 5.55 -11.11
N ASP A 99 -20.17 6.76 -10.84
CA ASP A 99 -20.24 7.85 -11.81
C ASP A 99 -18.83 8.33 -12.18
N LEU A 100 -17.93 8.43 -11.20
CA LEU A 100 -16.53 8.77 -11.39
C LEU A 100 -15.81 7.79 -12.32
N ASN A 101 -15.97 6.50 -12.10
CA ASN A 101 -15.38 5.48 -12.95
C ASN A 101 -15.92 5.53 -14.39
N SER A 102 -17.23 5.77 -14.54
CA SER A 102 -17.86 5.95 -15.85
C SER A 102 -17.32 7.20 -16.55
N PHE A 103 -17.17 8.29 -15.80
CA PHE A 103 -16.59 9.53 -16.31
C PHE A 103 -15.14 9.36 -16.79
N ILE A 104 -14.26 8.75 -15.98
CA ILE A 104 -12.84 8.50 -16.36
C ILE A 104 -12.77 7.70 -17.67
N LYS A 105 -13.64 6.70 -17.83
CA LYS A 105 -13.68 5.87 -19.05
C LYS A 105 -14.00 6.67 -20.32
N THR A 106 -14.84 7.69 -20.21
CA THR A 106 -15.27 8.51 -21.37
C THR A 106 -14.24 9.55 -21.79
N GLN A 107 -13.28 9.93 -20.92
CA GLN A 107 -12.27 10.94 -21.24
C GLN A 107 -11.29 10.46 -22.33
N LYS A 108 -10.77 11.42 -23.12
CA LYS A 108 -9.74 11.17 -24.14
C LYS A 108 -8.34 11.08 -23.51
N LEU A 109 -8.10 10.06 -22.69
CA LEU A 109 -6.84 9.79 -22.01
C LEU A 109 -6.27 8.43 -22.45
N PRO A 110 -4.94 8.24 -22.40
CA PRO A 110 -4.33 6.93 -22.63
C PRO A 110 -4.90 5.87 -21.67
N MET A 111 -5.03 4.62 -22.13
CA MET A 111 -5.64 3.56 -21.33
C MET A 111 -4.92 3.35 -20.00
N GLN A 112 -3.60 3.34 -19.99
CA GLN A 112 -2.78 3.20 -18.77
C GLN A 112 -3.09 4.29 -17.76
N VAL A 113 -3.23 5.55 -18.20
CA VAL A 113 -3.61 6.67 -17.34
C VAL A 113 -5.01 6.45 -16.75
N LYS A 114 -5.99 6.03 -17.57
CA LYS A 114 -7.35 5.73 -17.10
C LYS A 114 -7.36 4.63 -16.04
N THR A 115 -6.61 3.56 -16.27
CA THR A 115 -6.52 2.44 -15.32
C THR A 115 -5.93 2.89 -13.99
N THR A 116 -4.82 3.62 -14.02
CA THR A 116 -4.18 4.15 -12.81
C THR A 116 -5.09 5.12 -12.05
N LEU A 117 -5.77 6.03 -12.76
CA LEU A 117 -6.74 6.95 -12.14
C LEU A 117 -7.90 6.20 -11.48
N ALA A 118 -8.46 5.21 -12.18
CA ALA A 118 -9.53 4.39 -11.62
C ALA A 118 -9.10 3.65 -10.35
N SER A 119 -7.87 3.13 -10.32
CA SER A 119 -7.30 2.46 -9.15
C SER A 119 -7.11 3.45 -7.98
N ILE A 120 -6.50 4.63 -8.21
CA ILE A 120 -6.30 5.66 -7.17
C ILE A 120 -7.65 6.05 -6.53
N PHE A 121 -8.65 6.36 -7.35
CA PHE A 121 -9.94 6.81 -6.84
C PHE A 121 -10.74 5.67 -6.19
N HIS A 122 -10.66 4.46 -6.73
CA HIS A 122 -11.26 3.29 -6.09
C HIS A 122 -10.66 3.04 -4.70
N ARG A 123 -9.35 3.09 -4.57
CA ARG A 123 -8.63 2.96 -3.30
C ARG A 123 -9.07 4.02 -2.28
N LEU A 124 -9.15 5.28 -2.71
CA LEU A 124 -9.59 6.39 -1.85
C LEU A 124 -11.04 6.19 -1.38
N CYS A 125 -11.97 5.89 -2.29
CA CYS A 125 -13.37 5.66 -1.97
C CYS A 125 -13.55 4.43 -1.06
N SER A 126 -12.77 3.36 -1.30
CA SER A 126 -12.81 2.14 -0.48
C SER A 126 -12.33 2.40 0.95
N ALA A 127 -11.27 3.18 1.13
CA ALA A 127 -10.79 3.58 2.45
C ALA A 127 -11.85 4.40 3.21
N GLU A 128 -12.49 5.37 2.55
CA GLU A 128 -13.57 6.16 3.16
C GLU A 128 -14.79 5.30 3.50
N ALA A 129 -15.17 4.37 2.60
CA ALA A 129 -16.28 3.44 2.83
C ALA A 129 -16.05 2.57 4.07
N ARG A 130 -14.84 2.05 4.23
CA ARG A 130 -14.45 1.25 5.42
C ARG A 130 -14.52 2.07 6.70
N THR A 131 -14.00 3.30 6.68
CA THR A 131 -13.99 4.16 7.89
C THR A 131 -15.39 4.59 8.32
N LYS A 132 -16.32 4.70 7.38
CA LYS A 132 -17.71 5.08 7.65
C LYS A 132 -18.68 3.91 7.78
N HIS A 133 -18.19 2.68 7.54
CA HIS A 133 -19.03 1.46 7.51
C HIS A 133 -20.22 1.57 6.56
N VAL A 134 -19.99 2.14 5.37
CA VAL A 134 -21.03 2.31 4.33
C VAL A 134 -20.63 1.61 3.04
N ASN A 135 -21.61 1.42 2.15
CA ASN A 135 -21.34 0.83 0.84
C ASN A 135 -20.52 1.81 -0.03
N LEU A 136 -19.55 1.26 -0.77
CA LEU A 136 -18.69 1.98 -1.69
C LEU A 136 -19.44 2.84 -2.71
N ASP A 137 -20.56 2.33 -3.25
CA ASP A 137 -21.37 3.03 -4.25
C ASP A 137 -22.08 4.27 -3.70
N GLY A 138 -22.25 4.37 -2.38
CA GLY A 138 -22.90 5.49 -1.70
C GLY A 138 -21.98 6.61 -1.25
N ILE A 139 -20.66 6.50 -1.49
CA ILE A 139 -19.70 7.52 -1.05
C ILE A 139 -19.83 8.79 -1.89
N PRO A 140 -20.13 9.96 -1.28
CA PRO A 140 -20.16 11.23 -1.98
C PRO A 140 -18.74 11.72 -2.28
N ILE A 141 -18.38 11.77 -3.57
CA ILE A 141 -17.03 12.08 -4.05
C ILE A 141 -16.62 13.52 -3.70
N ALA A 142 -17.57 14.46 -3.69
CA ALA A 142 -17.30 15.86 -3.43
C ALA A 142 -16.63 16.15 -2.08
N ARG A 143 -16.77 15.24 -1.11
CA ARG A 143 -16.13 15.35 0.20
C ARG A 143 -14.71 14.80 0.26
N LEU A 144 -14.29 14.02 -0.75
CA LEU A 144 -12.98 13.35 -0.75
C LEU A 144 -11.89 14.21 -1.37
N PHE A 145 -12.24 14.97 -2.40
CA PHE A 145 -11.27 15.83 -3.10
C PHE A 145 -11.97 17.01 -3.79
N SER A 146 -11.22 18.10 -3.93
CA SER A 146 -11.64 19.25 -4.69
C SER A 146 -11.52 19.01 -6.20
N PRO A 147 -12.28 19.73 -7.04
CA PRO A 147 -12.10 19.67 -8.50
C PRO A 147 -10.66 19.94 -8.95
N SER A 148 -9.97 20.86 -8.28
CA SER A 148 -8.54 21.12 -8.56
C SER A 148 -7.66 19.93 -8.19
N GLY A 149 -7.91 19.24 -7.07
CA GLY A 149 -7.20 18.03 -6.69
C GLY A 149 -7.38 16.90 -7.70
N PHE A 150 -8.58 16.76 -8.24
CA PHE A 150 -8.86 15.79 -9.31
C PHE A 150 -8.00 16.06 -10.56
N LEU A 151 -7.98 17.30 -11.04
CA LEU A 151 -7.20 17.71 -12.21
C LEU A 151 -5.70 17.57 -11.97
N GLU A 152 -5.23 17.92 -10.77
CA GLU A 152 -3.82 17.74 -10.39
C GLU A 152 -3.43 16.26 -10.37
N THR A 153 -4.36 15.38 -9.94
CA THR A 153 -4.13 13.93 -9.98
C THR A 153 -3.98 13.43 -11.42
N ILE A 154 -4.88 13.85 -12.31
CA ILE A 154 -4.77 13.50 -13.74
C ILE A 154 -3.43 13.98 -14.31
N ALA A 155 -3.07 15.24 -14.07
CA ALA A 155 -1.83 15.82 -14.51
C ALA A 155 -0.60 15.07 -13.97
N PHE A 156 -0.62 14.70 -12.70
CA PHE A 156 0.45 13.92 -12.06
C PHE A 156 0.59 12.53 -12.68
N VAL A 157 -0.50 11.80 -12.81
CA VAL A 157 -0.50 10.45 -13.41
C VAL A 157 -0.03 10.48 -14.86
N MET A 158 -0.50 11.45 -15.65
CA MET A 158 -0.03 11.64 -17.03
C MET A 158 1.47 11.90 -17.07
N ALA A 159 1.97 12.79 -16.22
CA ALA A 159 3.39 13.13 -16.15
C ALA A 159 4.23 11.89 -15.80
N VAL A 160 3.85 11.13 -14.80
CA VAL A 160 4.55 9.90 -14.37
C VAL A 160 4.63 8.88 -15.51
N HIS A 161 3.52 8.62 -16.19
CA HIS A 161 3.51 7.69 -17.33
C HIS A 161 4.36 8.16 -18.52
N ALA A 162 4.38 9.47 -18.79
CA ALA A 162 5.17 10.03 -19.91
C ALA A 162 6.68 10.05 -19.64
N LEU A 163 7.08 10.07 -18.37
CA LEU A 163 8.48 10.05 -17.98
C LEU A 163 9.14 8.68 -18.11
N ASN A 164 8.33 7.64 -18.29
CA ASN A 164 8.81 6.27 -18.46
C ASN A 164 9.79 5.83 -17.36
N ILE A 165 9.47 6.17 -16.10
CA ILE A 165 10.27 5.86 -14.93
C ILE A 165 10.02 4.40 -14.51
N GLU A 166 11.09 3.67 -14.28
CA GLU A 166 11.02 2.26 -13.94
C GLU A 166 10.49 2.02 -12.52
N LYS A 167 10.89 2.87 -11.57
CA LYS A 167 10.51 2.75 -10.16
C LYS A 167 10.32 4.11 -9.50
N ILE A 168 9.30 4.18 -8.65
CA ILE A 168 9.01 5.34 -7.83
C ILE A 168 9.00 4.90 -6.37
N TYR A 169 9.84 5.53 -5.57
CA TYR A 169 9.94 5.28 -4.13
C TYR A 169 9.42 6.48 -3.34
N CYS A 170 8.97 6.22 -2.12
CA CYS A 170 8.57 7.25 -1.18
C CYS A 170 9.16 6.96 0.20
N SER A 171 9.57 8.00 0.90
CA SER A 171 9.97 7.93 2.31
C SER A 171 8.80 7.49 3.20
N ASN A 172 9.04 7.34 4.51
CA ASN A 172 7.97 7.48 5.49
C ASN A 172 7.22 8.81 5.27
N VAL A 173 5.90 8.80 5.51
CA VAL A 173 5.03 9.93 5.21
C VAL A 173 4.62 10.66 6.48
N GLY A 174 4.87 11.97 6.52
CA GLY A 174 4.44 12.84 7.62
C GLY A 174 2.93 13.06 7.59
N LEU A 175 2.28 12.84 8.73
CA LEU A 175 0.85 13.10 8.92
C LEU A 175 0.67 14.18 9.99
N GLY A 176 -0.14 15.19 9.67
CA GLY A 176 -0.49 16.23 10.63
C GLY A 176 -1.31 15.67 11.78
N SER A 177 -1.37 16.43 12.87
CA SER A 177 -2.17 16.09 14.06
C SER A 177 -2.98 17.30 14.51
N GLY A 178 -4.10 17.05 15.19
CA GLY A 178 -4.99 18.11 15.69
C GLY A 178 -6.40 18.00 15.11
N VAL A 179 -7.05 19.12 14.91
CA VAL A 179 -8.41 19.22 14.37
C VAL A 179 -8.48 20.32 13.33
N ILE A 180 -9.11 20.03 12.21
CA ILE A 180 -9.44 21.03 11.18
C ILE A 180 -10.95 21.19 11.05
N SER A 181 -11.41 22.34 10.58
CA SER A 181 -12.81 22.55 10.21
C SER A 181 -12.99 22.42 8.70
N VAL A 182 -13.85 21.53 8.27
CA VAL A 182 -14.23 21.34 6.86
C VAL A 182 -15.74 21.44 6.77
N GLU A 183 -16.25 22.40 6.02
CA GLU A 183 -17.70 22.64 5.85
C GLU A 183 -18.46 22.76 7.17
N GLY A 184 -17.82 23.29 8.22
CA GLY A 184 -18.41 23.45 9.57
C GLY A 184 -18.33 22.21 10.47
N GLU A 185 -17.84 21.08 9.96
CA GLU A 185 -17.56 19.87 10.75
C GLU A 185 -16.11 19.88 11.25
N SER A 186 -15.92 19.51 12.51
CA SER A 186 -14.59 19.33 13.12
C SER A 186 -14.05 17.93 12.77
N ILE A 187 -12.94 17.87 12.06
CA ILE A 187 -12.32 16.62 11.63
C ILE A 187 -10.97 16.44 12.33
N ALA A 188 -10.82 15.33 13.02
CA ALA A 188 -9.54 14.96 13.62
C ALA A 188 -8.50 14.59 12.56
N LEU A 189 -7.25 15.01 12.82
CA LEU A 189 -6.09 14.67 11.99
C LEU A 189 -5.19 13.64 12.71
N PRO A 190 -4.61 12.70 11.94
CA PRO A 190 -4.83 12.45 10.51
C PRO A 190 -6.24 11.98 10.24
N ARG A 191 -6.77 12.28 9.03
CA ARG A 191 -8.11 11.79 8.65
C ARG A 191 -8.15 10.26 8.66
N ALA A 192 -9.26 9.69 9.12
CA ALA A 192 -9.43 8.24 9.24
C ALA A 192 -9.19 7.51 7.92
N CYS A 193 -9.67 8.04 6.79
CA CYS A 193 -9.42 7.46 5.46
C CYS A 193 -7.94 7.48 5.07
N THR A 194 -7.16 8.51 5.48
CA THR A 194 -5.71 8.57 5.22
C THR A 194 -4.98 7.48 5.99
N LEU A 195 -5.34 7.25 7.25
CA LEU A 195 -4.77 6.17 8.06
C LEU A 195 -5.11 4.79 7.49
N GLU A 196 -6.36 4.60 7.04
CA GLU A 196 -6.81 3.34 6.45
C GLU A 196 -6.10 3.03 5.13
N LEU A 197 -5.81 4.05 4.30
CA LEU A 197 -5.01 3.92 3.08
C LEU A 197 -3.58 3.41 3.39
N PHE A 198 -2.89 4.05 4.32
CA PHE A 198 -1.51 3.67 4.65
C PHE A 198 -1.42 2.33 5.38
N LYS A 199 -2.41 1.99 6.20
CA LYS A 199 -2.54 0.66 6.80
C LYS A 199 -2.65 -0.43 5.74
N GLU A 200 -3.53 -0.26 4.73
CA GLU A 200 -3.72 -1.22 3.64
C GLU A 200 -2.44 -1.45 2.82
N CYS A 201 -1.64 -0.39 2.64
CA CYS A 201 -0.44 -0.42 1.82
C CYS A 201 0.84 -0.69 2.62
N ASN A 202 0.74 -0.93 3.93
CA ASN A 202 1.89 -1.08 4.85
C ASN A 202 2.89 0.07 4.73
N PHE A 203 2.38 1.29 4.56
CA PHE A 203 3.21 2.47 4.40
C PHE A 203 3.71 2.96 5.77
N PRO A 204 5.01 3.21 5.95
CA PRO A 204 5.53 3.80 7.18
C PRO A 204 5.07 5.25 7.29
N ILE A 205 4.52 5.60 8.46
CA ILE A 205 4.02 6.94 8.73
C ILE A 205 4.72 7.54 9.95
N THR A 206 4.78 8.88 9.98
CA THR A 206 5.24 9.65 11.14
C THR A 206 4.19 10.69 11.49
N LEU A 207 3.73 10.71 12.74
CA LEU A 207 2.84 11.75 13.21
C LEU A 207 3.66 13.03 13.48
N THR A 208 3.34 14.08 12.73
CA THR A 208 3.93 15.42 12.88
C THR A 208 2.92 16.34 13.55
N GLY A 209 3.39 17.35 14.27
CA GLY A 209 2.50 18.38 14.83
C GLY A 209 1.95 19.28 13.72
N GLY A 210 0.80 19.94 13.99
CA GLY A 210 0.26 21.00 13.14
C GLY A 210 -0.87 20.57 12.20
N GLU A 211 -1.05 21.32 11.13
CA GLU A 211 -2.16 21.15 10.16
C GLU A 211 -2.08 19.84 9.36
N GLU A 212 -3.08 19.59 8.51
CA GLU A 212 -3.12 18.44 7.63
C GLU A 212 -1.89 18.40 6.70
N ALA A 213 -0.87 17.62 7.08
CA ALA A 213 0.37 17.52 6.31
C ALA A 213 0.22 16.66 5.06
N THR A 214 -0.58 15.58 5.14
CA THR A 214 -0.87 14.72 3.99
C THR A 214 -2.36 14.63 3.75
N THR A 215 -2.77 14.98 2.52
CA THR A 215 -4.17 14.91 2.10
C THR A 215 -4.55 13.47 1.72
N PRO A 216 -5.84 13.06 1.90
CA PRO A 216 -6.28 11.71 1.53
C PRO A 216 -6.00 11.35 0.07
N LEU A 217 -6.16 12.31 -0.83
CA LEU A 217 -5.91 12.08 -2.26
C LEU A 217 -4.41 11.88 -2.55
N ALA A 218 -3.53 12.63 -1.89
CA ALA A 218 -2.08 12.40 -2.00
C ALA A 218 -1.68 11.03 -1.44
N ALA A 219 -2.27 10.62 -0.32
CA ALA A 219 -2.06 9.29 0.25
C ALA A 219 -2.45 8.18 -0.74
N ALA A 220 -3.62 8.30 -1.40
CA ALA A 220 -4.05 7.33 -2.41
C ALA A 220 -3.09 7.28 -3.62
N ILE A 221 -2.57 8.43 -4.06
CA ILE A 221 -1.55 8.51 -5.13
C ILE A 221 -0.27 7.80 -4.71
N LEU A 222 0.23 8.07 -3.51
CA LEU A 222 1.46 7.45 -2.99
C LEU A 222 1.29 5.94 -2.86
N CYS A 223 0.17 5.48 -2.31
CA CYS A 223 -0.14 4.05 -2.17
C CYS A 223 -0.25 3.31 -3.51
N GLU A 224 -0.69 3.97 -4.57
CA GLU A 224 -0.87 3.33 -5.88
C GLU A 224 0.42 3.35 -6.72
N LEU A 225 1.16 4.46 -6.67
CA LEU A 225 2.25 4.70 -7.63
C LEU A 225 3.64 4.53 -7.03
N THR A 226 3.78 4.43 -5.71
CA THR A 226 5.10 4.40 -5.09
C THR A 226 5.31 3.13 -4.25
N THR A 227 6.56 2.74 -4.15
CA THR A 227 7.00 1.71 -3.21
C THR A 227 7.48 2.39 -1.92
N PRO A 228 6.96 2.02 -0.74
CA PRO A 228 7.44 2.57 0.52
C PRO A 228 8.90 2.16 0.76
N CYS A 229 9.72 3.12 1.17
CA CYS A 229 11.12 2.88 1.46
C CYS A 229 11.32 2.73 2.97
N LEU A 230 11.34 1.49 3.44
CA LEU A 230 11.58 1.16 4.86
C LEU A 230 13.05 1.30 5.25
N ASN A 231 13.94 1.09 4.29
CA ASN A 231 15.39 1.19 4.46
C ASN A 231 15.94 2.37 3.66
N PRO A 232 17.09 2.94 4.04
CA PRO A 232 17.73 4.00 3.26
C PRO A 232 17.94 3.57 1.82
N ILE A 233 17.44 4.38 0.87
CA ILE A 233 17.67 4.17 -0.55
C ILE A 233 19.01 4.80 -0.96
N GLY A 234 19.84 4.07 -1.68
CA GLY A 234 21.11 4.56 -2.21
C GLY A 234 20.99 4.88 -3.71
N PHE A 235 21.42 6.06 -4.09
CA PHE A 235 21.64 6.41 -5.48
C PHE A 235 23.13 6.31 -5.80
N SER A 236 23.49 5.62 -6.88
CA SER A 236 24.85 5.65 -7.42
C SER A 236 25.14 6.99 -8.11
N LYS A 237 24.07 7.64 -8.63
CA LYS A 237 24.13 8.94 -9.24
C LYS A 237 22.79 9.65 -9.06
N VAL A 238 22.81 10.90 -8.62
CA VAL A 238 21.67 11.81 -8.59
C VAL A 238 21.74 12.73 -9.81
N ASP A 239 20.74 12.63 -10.69
CA ASP A 239 20.66 13.42 -11.91
C ASP A 239 19.96 14.78 -11.69
N ALA A 240 18.96 14.80 -10.80
CA ALA A 240 18.22 16.00 -10.45
C ALA A 240 17.66 15.95 -9.03
N ILE A 241 17.57 17.13 -8.43
CA ILE A 241 16.88 17.39 -7.16
C ILE A 241 15.85 18.49 -7.45
N ALA A 242 14.62 18.26 -7.03
CA ALA A 242 13.52 19.18 -7.26
C ALA A 242 12.66 19.36 -6.01
N TYR A 243 11.98 20.49 -5.90
CA TYR A 243 11.19 20.85 -4.74
C TYR A 243 9.80 21.31 -5.14
N GLY A 244 8.77 20.68 -4.56
CA GLY A 244 7.38 21.02 -4.78
C GLY A 244 6.72 21.59 -3.52
N ALA A 245 6.10 22.75 -3.66
CA ALA A 245 5.38 23.42 -2.58
C ALA A 245 3.87 23.21 -2.72
N SER A 246 3.22 22.92 -1.58
CA SER A 246 1.76 22.93 -1.50
C SER A 246 1.21 24.36 -1.67
N ARG A 247 -0.10 24.48 -1.90
CA ARG A 247 -0.78 25.77 -1.93
C ARG A 247 -1.02 26.36 -0.53
N VAL A 248 -0.90 25.54 0.49
CA VAL A 248 -1.02 25.98 1.89
C VAL A 248 0.27 26.68 2.31
N GLU A 249 0.14 27.88 2.82
CA GLU A 249 1.28 28.64 3.36
C GLU A 249 1.78 27.98 4.64
N GLY A 250 3.09 28.06 4.88
CA GLY A 250 3.71 27.47 6.08
C GLY A 250 4.06 25.99 5.98
N GLN A 251 3.45 25.23 5.07
CA GLN A 251 3.83 23.84 4.88
C GLN A 251 5.21 23.73 4.19
N PRO A 252 6.10 22.82 4.67
CA PRO A 252 7.38 22.54 4.02
C PRO A 252 7.20 22.08 2.57
N ALA A 253 8.23 22.31 1.75
CA ALA A 253 8.28 21.73 0.42
C ALA A 253 8.62 20.24 0.52
N ILE A 254 8.02 19.42 -0.34
CA ILE A 254 8.49 18.05 -0.59
C ILE A 254 9.72 18.08 -1.49
N ARG A 255 10.59 17.11 -1.31
CA ARG A 255 11.79 16.94 -2.14
C ARG A 255 11.62 15.73 -3.05
N LEU A 256 12.05 15.88 -4.30
CA LEU A 256 12.11 14.82 -5.29
C LEU A 256 13.57 14.61 -5.70
N LEU A 257 14.04 13.37 -5.59
CA LEU A 257 15.33 12.94 -6.14
C LEU A 257 15.10 12.10 -7.38
N ILE A 258 15.91 12.31 -8.39
CA ILE A 258 15.90 11.53 -9.63
C ILE A 258 17.32 11.07 -9.90
N GLY A 259 17.50 9.79 -10.19
CA GLY A 259 18.82 9.27 -10.44
C GLY A 259 18.86 7.77 -10.70
N ASP A 260 20.08 7.25 -10.77
CA ASP A 260 20.32 5.83 -10.90
C ASP A 260 20.51 5.20 -9.52
N LEU A 261 19.76 4.14 -9.25
CA LEU A 261 19.91 3.37 -8.01
C LEU A 261 21.28 2.67 -7.96
N ALA A 262 21.84 2.55 -6.76
CA ALA A 262 23.03 1.76 -6.53
C ALA A 262 22.80 0.29 -6.95
N GLU A 263 23.80 -0.36 -7.52
CA GLU A 263 23.66 -1.68 -8.15
C GLU A 263 23.03 -2.74 -7.24
N HIS A 264 23.43 -2.77 -5.96
CA HIS A 264 22.88 -3.72 -5.01
C HIS A 264 21.37 -3.49 -4.75
N ILE A 265 20.90 -2.23 -4.72
CA ILE A 265 19.48 -1.88 -4.57
C ILE A 265 18.73 -2.14 -5.86
N ALA A 266 19.34 -1.84 -7.00
CA ALA A 266 18.79 -2.15 -8.31
C ALA A 266 18.64 -3.66 -8.53
N ALA A 267 19.59 -4.46 -8.05
CA ALA A 267 19.52 -5.91 -8.10
C ALA A 267 18.38 -6.46 -7.23
N VAL A 268 18.23 -5.97 -5.99
CA VAL A 268 17.13 -6.34 -5.10
C VAL A 268 15.78 -5.95 -5.70
N ALA A 269 15.63 -4.73 -6.22
CA ALA A 269 14.38 -4.28 -6.83
C ALA A 269 14.00 -5.07 -8.10
N LYS A 270 15.00 -5.52 -8.90
CA LYS A 270 14.77 -6.42 -10.04
C LYS A 270 14.38 -7.83 -9.62
N GLN A 271 14.99 -8.34 -8.54
CA GLN A 271 14.60 -9.64 -7.99
C GLN A 271 13.16 -9.64 -7.49
N GLU A 272 12.76 -8.60 -6.75
CA GLU A 272 11.38 -8.47 -6.24
C GLU A 272 10.31 -8.41 -7.35
N GLN A 273 10.64 -7.86 -8.54
CA GLN A 273 9.72 -7.82 -9.68
C GLN A 273 9.55 -9.17 -10.38
N ASN A 274 10.59 -10.02 -10.34
CA ASN A 274 10.59 -11.33 -11.02
C ASN A 274 10.25 -12.48 -10.07
N GLU A 275 10.07 -12.24 -8.78
CA GLU A 275 9.75 -13.29 -7.82
C GLU A 275 8.31 -13.77 -8.00
N ARG A 276 8.18 -15.03 -8.41
CA ARG A 276 6.90 -15.74 -8.54
C ARG A 276 6.20 -15.92 -7.18
N PHE A 277 6.96 -15.88 -6.09
CA PHE A 277 6.50 -16.14 -4.72
C PHE A 277 6.60 -14.88 -3.85
N THR A 278 5.79 -14.83 -2.81
CA THR A 278 5.85 -13.76 -1.81
C THR A 278 7.06 -13.99 -0.92
N ARG A 279 7.90 -12.97 -0.80
CA ARG A 279 9.03 -12.96 0.13
C ARG A 279 8.60 -12.27 1.41
N GLU A 280 8.90 -12.88 2.54
CA GLU A 280 8.69 -12.28 3.86
C GLU A 280 9.86 -12.56 4.80
N GLU A 281 9.99 -11.78 5.83
CA GLU A 281 10.96 -12.01 6.91
C GLU A 281 10.26 -12.67 8.09
N SER A 282 10.93 -13.62 8.72
CA SER A 282 10.50 -14.27 9.94
C SER A 282 11.66 -14.40 10.91
N LEU A 283 11.36 -14.45 12.20
CA LEU A 283 12.33 -14.80 13.22
C LEU A 283 12.26 -16.29 13.53
N VAL A 284 13.42 -16.91 13.61
CA VAL A 284 13.59 -18.26 14.13
C VAL A 284 14.22 -18.14 15.51
N ILE A 285 13.52 -18.60 16.52
CA ILE A 285 13.94 -18.61 17.92
C ILE A 285 14.20 -20.05 18.33
N GLU A 286 15.37 -20.34 18.85
CA GLU A 286 15.76 -21.67 19.21
C GLU A 286 16.30 -21.76 20.64
N THR A 287 15.97 -22.86 21.29
CA THR A 287 16.58 -23.22 22.58
C THR A 287 16.81 -24.72 22.71
N ASN A 288 17.83 -25.10 23.48
CA ASN A 288 18.13 -26.48 23.80
C ASN A 288 17.72 -26.82 25.23
N LEU A 289 16.99 -27.94 25.39
CA LEU A 289 16.45 -28.40 26.66
C LEU A 289 16.94 -29.82 26.93
N ASP A 290 17.74 -30.02 27.99
CA ASP A 290 18.31 -31.33 28.42
C ASP A 290 17.81 -31.79 29.80
N ASP A 291 17.02 -30.96 30.46
CA ASP A 291 16.47 -31.20 31.80
C ASP A 291 14.99 -30.84 31.91
N PHE A 292 14.26 -30.82 30.78
CA PHE A 292 12.86 -30.52 30.69
C PHE A 292 12.06 -31.73 30.20
N THR A 293 10.96 -32.04 30.84
CA THR A 293 10.24 -33.28 30.54
C THR A 293 9.57 -33.23 29.16
N PRO A 294 9.46 -34.36 28.43
CA PRO A 294 8.76 -34.37 27.13
C PRO A 294 7.32 -33.84 27.19
N GLN A 295 6.61 -34.12 28.28
CA GLN A 295 5.25 -33.62 28.49
C GLN A 295 5.23 -32.08 28.62
N ALA A 296 6.19 -31.50 29.34
CA ALA A 296 6.30 -30.06 29.49
C ALA A 296 6.72 -29.39 28.16
N ILE A 297 7.58 -30.06 27.37
CA ILE A 297 7.98 -29.56 26.03
C ILE A 297 6.75 -29.52 25.11
N ALA A 298 5.93 -30.56 25.09
CA ALA A 298 4.71 -30.62 24.28
C ALA A 298 3.72 -29.52 24.67
N TYR A 299 3.49 -29.32 25.95
CA TYR A 299 2.65 -28.24 26.47
C TYR A 299 3.19 -26.86 26.06
N THR A 300 4.50 -26.64 26.19
CA THR A 300 5.15 -25.42 25.77
C THR A 300 4.95 -25.15 24.28
N ALA A 301 5.06 -26.17 23.43
CA ALA A 301 4.86 -26.02 21.99
C ALA A 301 3.40 -25.59 21.67
N ASP A 302 2.43 -26.17 22.34
CA ASP A 302 1.03 -25.79 22.16
C ASP A 302 0.76 -24.34 22.61
N GLU A 303 1.31 -23.92 23.75
CA GLU A 303 1.18 -22.54 24.24
C GLU A 303 1.82 -21.52 23.27
N LEU A 304 2.99 -21.83 22.72
CA LEU A 304 3.66 -20.97 21.75
C LEU A 304 2.82 -20.79 20.47
N LEU A 305 2.14 -21.85 20.00
CA LEU A 305 1.18 -21.76 18.89
C LEU A 305 -0.02 -20.89 19.25
N HIS A 306 -0.57 -21.02 20.47
CA HIS A 306 -1.64 -20.16 20.97
C HIS A 306 -1.23 -18.68 21.09
N MET A 307 0.05 -18.41 21.43
CA MET A 307 0.62 -17.08 21.42
C MET A 307 0.83 -16.52 20.02
N GLY A 308 0.59 -17.34 18.99
CA GLY A 308 0.60 -16.99 17.58
C GLY A 308 1.95 -17.17 16.90
N ALA A 309 2.78 -18.11 17.37
CA ALA A 309 3.87 -18.61 16.55
C ALA A 309 3.33 -19.15 15.23
N ALA A 310 4.05 -18.91 14.16
CA ALA A 310 3.68 -19.43 12.83
C ALA A 310 3.93 -20.94 12.73
N ASP A 311 4.93 -21.44 13.45
CA ASP A 311 5.25 -22.85 13.55
C ASP A 311 6.11 -23.11 14.79
N VAL A 312 5.98 -24.32 15.37
CA VAL A 312 6.78 -24.80 16.48
C VAL A 312 7.12 -26.26 16.24
N PHE A 313 8.40 -26.60 16.26
CA PHE A 313 8.83 -27.98 16.13
C PHE A 313 9.98 -28.34 17.05
N ILE A 314 10.07 -29.64 17.33
CA ILE A 314 10.99 -30.20 18.32
C ILE A 314 11.88 -31.23 17.63
N VAL A 315 13.20 -31.07 17.75
CA VAL A 315 14.19 -32.00 17.21
C VAL A 315 14.95 -32.67 18.34
N PRO A 316 14.92 -33.99 18.48
CA PRO A 316 15.77 -34.70 19.42
C PRO A 316 17.25 -34.49 19.10
N CYS A 317 18.06 -34.21 20.09
CA CYS A 317 19.47 -33.99 19.91
C CYS A 317 20.32 -34.56 21.05
N LEU A 318 21.60 -34.79 20.80
CA LEU A 318 22.57 -35.15 21.82
C LEU A 318 23.34 -33.88 22.22
N MET A 319 23.34 -33.58 23.50
CA MET A 319 23.96 -32.40 24.06
C MET A 319 25.31 -32.74 24.74
N LYS A 320 26.05 -31.71 25.17
CA LYS A 320 27.31 -31.87 25.92
C LYS A 320 27.13 -32.83 27.09
N LYS A 321 28.19 -33.55 27.46
CA LYS A 321 28.21 -34.58 28.49
C LYS A 321 27.34 -35.81 28.19
N GLY A 322 26.99 -36.04 26.91
CA GLY A 322 26.20 -37.21 26.48
C GLY A 322 24.73 -37.19 26.91
N ARG A 323 24.16 -36.02 27.22
CA ARG A 323 22.76 -35.91 27.63
C ARG A 323 21.85 -35.90 26.42
N ALA A 324 20.79 -36.71 26.47
CA ALA A 324 19.70 -36.59 25.53
C ALA A 324 18.92 -35.28 25.80
N GLY A 325 18.64 -34.53 24.76
CA GLY A 325 17.90 -33.28 24.86
C GLY A 325 17.08 -33.02 23.63
N HIS A 326 16.47 -31.86 23.61
CA HIS A 326 15.60 -31.40 22.53
C HIS A 326 15.99 -29.98 22.08
N LEU A 327 16.06 -29.78 20.78
CA LEU A 327 16.08 -28.47 20.19
C LEU A 327 14.64 -28.04 19.92
N LEU A 328 14.15 -27.06 20.67
CA LEU A 328 12.85 -26.42 20.42
C LEU A 328 13.08 -25.21 19.50
N THR A 329 12.41 -25.21 18.36
CA THR A 329 12.48 -24.16 17.35
C THR A 329 11.10 -23.52 17.18
N VAL A 330 11.06 -22.21 17.21
CA VAL A 330 9.83 -21.40 17.04
C VAL A 330 10.03 -20.44 15.87
N ILE A 331 9.07 -20.44 14.96
CA ILE A 331 9.02 -19.48 13.86
C ILE A 331 7.91 -18.46 14.16
N CYS A 332 8.25 -17.18 14.16
CA CYS A 332 7.27 -16.13 14.45
C CYS A 332 7.59 -14.82 13.72
N ASP A 333 6.61 -13.91 13.74
CA ASP A 333 6.79 -12.53 13.32
C ASP A 333 7.57 -11.73 14.39
N GLU A 334 8.30 -10.71 13.97
CA GLU A 334 9.09 -9.84 14.87
C GLU A 334 8.23 -9.20 15.97
N SER A 335 6.96 -8.87 15.65
CA SER A 335 6.03 -8.28 16.63
C SER A 335 5.65 -9.19 17.80
N ARG A 336 5.86 -10.50 17.68
CA ARG A 336 5.53 -11.51 18.70
C ARG A 336 6.76 -12.05 19.42
N ALA A 337 7.93 -11.79 18.86
CA ALA A 337 9.18 -12.39 19.30
C ALA A 337 9.50 -12.13 20.77
N ASP A 338 9.32 -10.91 21.25
CA ASP A 338 9.66 -10.56 22.64
C ASP A 338 8.79 -11.31 23.66
N LYS A 339 7.51 -11.46 23.39
CA LYS A 339 6.60 -12.23 24.25
C LYS A 339 6.96 -13.72 24.26
N ILE A 340 7.30 -14.26 23.09
CA ILE A 340 7.73 -15.66 22.94
C ILE A 340 9.05 -15.90 23.67
N LYS A 341 10.03 -15.01 23.57
CA LYS A 341 11.30 -15.06 24.28
C LYS A 341 11.12 -15.02 25.78
N GLU A 342 10.29 -14.11 26.27
CA GLU A 342 9.94 -14.01 27.69
C GLU A 342 9.30 -15.29 28.19
N TYR A 343 8.32 -15.82 27.47
CA TYR A 343 7.66 -17.07 27.81
C TYR A 343 8.64 -18.24 27.90
N LEU A 344 9.54 -18.41 26.93
CA LEU A 344 10.53 -19.47 26.93
C LEU A 344 11.48 -19.37 28.11
N LEU A 345 11.98 -18.17 28.43
CA LEU A 345 12.91 -17.94 29.54
C LEU A 345 12.27 -18.10 30.91
N THR A 346 10.97 -17.87 31.03
CA THR A 346 10.25 -17.95 32.32
C THR A 346 9.57 -19.30 32.56
N ASN A 347 9.16 -20.01 31.51
CA ASN A 347 8.35 -21.22 31.62
C ASN A 347 9.07 -22.52 31.21
N THR A 348 10.36 -22.43 30.85
CA THR A 348 11.18 -23.61 30.58
C THR A 348 12.43 -23.62 31.43
N SER A 349 13.20 -24.70 31.39
CA SER A 349 14.48 -24.80 32.08
C SER A 349 15.65 -24.12 31.34
N THR A 350 15.39 -23.51 30.18
CA THR A 350 16.47 -22.90 29.41
C THR A 350 17.10 -21.70 30.09
N LEU A 351 18.41 -21.60 30.01
CA LEU A 351 19.18 -20.44 30.49
C LEU A 351 19.47 -19.45 29.37
N GLY A 352 19.11 -19.75 28.14
CA GLY A 352 19.38 -18.90 27.00
C GLY A 352 18.70 -19.36 25.72
N ILE A 353 18.38 -18.40 24.93
CA ILE A 353 17.78 -18.56 23.59
C ILE A 353 18.69 -17.93 22.56
N ARG A 354 18.58 -18.34 21.32
CA ARG A 354 19.20 -17.70 20.17
C ARG A 354 18.15 -17.37 19.15
N GLU A 355 18.34 -16.28 18.45
CA GLU A 355 17.45 -15.86 17.39
C GLU A 355 18.21 -15.55 16.10
N ALA A 356 17.56 -15.78 14.96
CA ALA A 356 18.06 -15.42 13.66
C ALA A 356 16.92 -14.93 12.76
N LYS A 357 17.18 -13.90 11.96
CA LYS A 357 16.26 -13.48 10.91
C LYS A 357 16.43 -14.38 9.70
N HIS A 358 15.32 -14.91 9.21
CA HIS A 358 15.28 -15.74 8.02
C HIS A 358 14.34 -15.12 6.98
N THR A 359 14.78 -15.13 5.74
CA THR A 359 13.89 -14.85 4.61
C THR A 359 13.20 -16.13 4.19
N ARG A 360 11.88 -16.10 4.07
CA ARG A 360 11.11 -17.22 3.52
C ARG A 360 10.31 -16.79 2.29
N PHE A 361 10.09 -17.74 1.39
CA PHE A 361 9.27 -17.59 0.21
C PHE A 361 8.00 -18.38 0.42
N ILE A 362 6.86 -17.73 0.30
CA ILE A 362 5.56 -18.34 0.56
C ILE A 362 4.65 -18.22 -0.65
N CYS A 363 3.76 -19.21 -0.80
CA CYS A 363 2.62 -19.15 -1.69
C CYS A 363 1.48 -18.40 -1.01
N ASN A 364 0.71 -17.66 -1.79
CA ASN A 364 -0.57 -17.13 -1.32
C ASN A 364 -1.52 -18.29 -1.05
N ARG A 365 -2.29 -18.21 0.05
CA ARG A 365 -3.20 -19.25 0.47
C ARG A 365 -4.64 -18.80 0.27
N ASP A 366 -5.44 -19.71 -0.27
CA ASP A 366 -6.87 -19.52 -0.45
C ASP A 366 -7.59 -20.84 -0.14
N TRP A 367 -8.90 -20.80 0.07
CA TRP A 367 -9.69 -21.97 0.35
C TRP A 367 -10.93 -22.01 -0.54
N VAL A 368 -11.25 -23.18 -1.03
CA VAL A 368 -12.50 -23.44 -1.74
C VAL A 368 -13.28 -24.52 -0.98
N GLU A 369 -14.57 -24.30 -0.85
CA GLU A 369 -15.48 -25.28 -0.25
C GLU A 369 -15.99 -26.22 -1.33
N VAL A 370 -15.79 -27.52 -1.13
CA VAL A 370 -16.18 -28.59 -2.05
C VAL A 370 -17.40 -29.29 -1.47
N SER A 371 -18.44 -29.48 -2.28
CA SER A 371 -19.62 -30.27 -1.92
C SER A 371 -19.32 -31.74 -2.15
N LEU A 372 -19.59 -32.54 -1.13
CA LEU A 372 -19.38 -33.98 -1.12
C LEU A 372 -20.72 -34.74 -1.16
N PRO A 373 -20.69 -36.06 -1.46
CA PRO A 373 -21.86 -36.89 -1.26
C PRO A 373 -22.47 -36.74 0.14
N GLU A 374 -23.75 -37.09 0.27
CA GLU A 374 -24.52 -37.00 1.54
C GLU A 374 -24.67 -35.58 2.12
N LYS A 375 -24.53 -34.52 1.24
CA LYS A 375 -24.61 -33.10 1.60
C LYS A 375 -23.53 -32.64 2.57
N GLU A 376 -22.41 -33.35 2.61
CA GLU A 376 -21.24 -32.94 3.36
C GLU A 376 -20.42 -31.88 2.56
N LYS A 377 -19.55 -31.20 3.30
CA LYS A 377 -18.66 -30.18 2.74
C LYS A 377 -17.27 -30.35 3.31
N ALA A 378 -16.28 -30.07 2.49
CA ALA A 378 -14.88 -30.02 2.91
C ALA A 378 -14.17 -28.83 2.27
N ARG A 379 -13.20 -28.27 2.96
CA ARG A 379 -12.35 -27.20 2.44
C ARG A 379 -11.13 -27.79 1.77
N VAL A 380 -10.81 -27.25 0.61
CA VAL A 380 -9.57 -27.53 -0.10
C VAL A 380 -8.75 -26.25 -0.09
N LYS A 381 -7.55 -26.36 0.45
CA LYS A 381 -6.55 -25.29 0.50
C LYS A 381 -5.83 -25.19 -0.83
N LEU A 382 -5.79 -24.01 -1.38
CA LEU A 382 -5.10 -23.68 -2.63
C LEU A 382 -3.82 -22.92 -2.33
N ALA A 383 -2.72 -23.37 -2.90
CA ALA A 383 -1.49 -22.60 -2.94
C ALA A 383 -1.38 -21.92 -4.31
N LYS A 384 -1.30 -20.60 -4.28
CA LYS A 384 -1.24 -19.77 -5.49
C LYS A 384 0.07 -18.96 -5.51
N ASP A 385 0.58 -18.70 -6.70
CA ASP A 385 1.66 -17.73 -6.87
C ASP A 385 1.14 -16.27 -6.80
N LYS A 386 2.02 -15.30 -6.97
CA LYS A 386 1.65 -13.87 -7.00
C LYS A 386 0.70 -13.50 -8.14
N ALA A 387 0.74 -14.25 -9.25
CA ALA A 387 -0.15 -14.04 -10.39
C ALA A 387 -1.54 -14.66 -10.20
N GLY A 388 -1.72 -15.44 -9.11
CA GLY A 388 -2.97 -16.15 -8.82
C GLY A 388 -3.07 -17.52 -9.45
N GLU A 389 -2.00 -18.01 -10.12
CA GLU A 389 -1.94 -19.35 -10.68
C GLU A 389 -1.95 -20.39 -9.55
N ILE A 390 -2.84 -21.38 -9.63
CA ILE A 390 -2.91 -22.46 -8.65
C ILE A 390 -1.75 -23.42 -8.88
N LEU A 391 -0.87 -23.54 -7.91
CA LEU A 391 0.29 -24.43 -7.94
C LEU A 391 -0.05 -25.84 -7.46
N HIS A 392 -0.82 -25.92 -6.39
CA HIS A 392 -1.33 -27.16 -5.85
C HIS A 392 -2.54 -26.91 -4.96
N ALA A 393 -3.34 -27.96 -4.79
CA ALA A 393 -4.52 -27.99 -3.96
C ALA A 393 -4.43 -29.19 -2.99
N GLN A 394 -4.86 -28.98 -1.74
CA GLN A 394 -4.87 -30.04 -0.73
C GLN A 394 -6.09 -29.86 0.18
N PRO A 395 -6.85 -30.94 0.46
CA PRO A 395 -7.96 -30.84 1.40
C PRO A 395 -7.44 -30.65 2.83
N GLU A 396 -8.21 -29.94 3.65
CA GLU A 396 -7.87 -29.74 5.06
C GLU A 396 -7.94 -31.07 5.82
N PHE A 397 -6.93 -31.33 6.66
CA PHE A 397 -6.80 -32.57 7.40
C PHE A 397 -8.04 -32.87 8.27
N ASP A 398 -8.52 -31.87 8.99
CA ASP A 398 -9.65 -32.02 9.90
C ASP A 398 -10.94 -32.36 9.16
N ASP A 399 -11.16 -31.77 7.99
CA ASP A 399 -12.32 -32.04 7.15
C ASP A 399 -12.25 -33.45 6.57
N CYS A 400 -11.05 -33.91 6.13
CA CYS A 400 -10.82 -35.29 5.71
C CYS A 400 -11.08 -36.27 6.84
N ALA A 401 -10.54 -36.02 8.04
CA ALA A 401 -10.70 -36.89 9.18
C ALA A 401 -12.18 -36.99 9.64
N LYS A 402 -12.88 -35.83 9.60
CA LYS A 402 -14.32 -35.79 9.91
C LYS A 402 -15.12 -36.58 8.89
N TYR A 403 -14.86 -36.40 7.61
CA TYR A 403 -15.56 -37.12 6.54
C TYR A 403 -15.29 -38.63 6.57
N ALA A 404 -14.04 -39.04 6.78
CA ALA A 404 -13.65 -40.43 6.92
C ALA A 404 -14.42 -41.12 8.07
N ARG A 405 -14.46 -40.49 9.26
CA ARG A 405 -15.19 -41.03 10.43
C ARG A 405 -16.69 -41.16 10.15
N LYS A 406 -17.28 -40.18 9.47
CA LYS A 406 -18.71 -40.15 9.19
C LYS A 406 -19.12 -41.23 8.19
N THR A 407 -18.29 -41.45 7.16
CA THR A 407 -18.60 -42.39 6.07
C THR A 407 -18.05 -43.80 6.28
N GLY A 408 -17.28 -44.02 7.35
CA GLY A 408 -16.59 -45.29 7.59
C GLY A 408 -15.45 -45.60 6.61
N LYS A 409 -15.02 -44.61 5.84
CA LYS A 409 -13.89 -44.70 4.91
C LYS A 409 -12.55 -44.53 5.61
N THR A 410 -11.50 -45.01 4.99
CA THR A 410 -10.15 -44.67 5.43
C THR A 410 -9.85 -43.18 5.15
N PHE A 411 -8.90 -42.59 5.86
CA PHE A 411 -8.47 -41.22 5.63
C PHE A 411 -8.02 -41.00 4.16
N ARG A 412 -7.35 -42.00 3.57
CA ARG A 412 -6.91 -41.96 2.20
C ARG A 412 -8.07 -41.91 1.21
N GLU A 413 -9.06 -42.75 1.36
CA GLU A 413 -10.26 -42.76 0.52
C GLU A 413 -11.02 -41.45 0.63
N ALA A 414 -11.17 -40.91 1.85
CA ALA A 414 -11.77 -39.59 2.07
C ALA A 414 -11.00 -38.47 1.36
N PHE A 415 -9.68 -38.49 1.48
CA PHE A 415 -8.80 -37.52 0.80
C PHE A 415 -8.95 -37.59 -0.72
N GLU A 416 -8.89 -38.79 -1.31
CA GLU A 416 -9.01 -39.03 -2.75
C GLU A 416 -10.37 -38.58 -3.29
N GLU A 417 -11.44 -38.81 -2.53
CA GLU A 417 -12.81 -38.43 -2.89
C GLU A 417 -13.01 -36.91 -2.85
N ILE A 418 -12.50 -36.24 -1.83
CA ILE A 418 -12.55 -34.78 -1.73
C ILE A 418 -11.79 -34.15 -2.89
N MET A 419 -10.61 -34.70 -3.23
CA MET A 419 -9.81 -34.20 -4.35
C MET A 419 -10.47 -34.53 -5.70
N TYR A 420 -11.19 -35.62 -5.83
CA TYR A 420 -11.98 -35.92 -7.01
C TYR A 420 -13.10 -34.88 -7.20
N CYS A 421 -13.91 -34.67 -6.15
CA CYS A 421 -14.98 -33.66 -6.19
C CYS A 421 -14.44 -32.23 -6.48
N TYR A 422 -13.26 -31.90 -5.95
CA TYR A 422 -12.61 -30.60 -6.26
C TYR A 422 -12.28 -30.47 -7.76
N ARG A 423 -11.78 -31.53 -8.41
CA ARG A 423 -11.43 -31.51 -9.84
C ARG A 423 -12.64 -31.46 -10.76
N GLU A 424 -13.80 -31.94 -10.29
CA GLU A 424 -15.06 -31.89 -11.04
C GLU A 424 -15.79 -30.54 -10.86
N MET A 425 -15.23 -29.59 -10.09
CA MET A 425 -15.81 -28.25 -9.94
C MET A 425 -15.41 -27.30 -11.09
N ASP A 426 -14.34 -27.62 -11.84
CA ASP A 426 -13.92 -26.90 -13.03
C ASP A 426 -14.69 -27.45 -14.25
#